data_598979549b5d82b237cf37adb52d2732
#
_entry.id   598979549b5d82b237cf37adb52d2732
#
_cell.length_a   1.000
_cell.length_b   1.000
_cell.length_c   1.000
_cell.angle_alpha   90.00
_cell.angle_beta   90.00
_cell.angle_gamma   90.00
#
_symmetry.space_group_name_H-M   'P 1'
#
loop_
_entity.id
_entity.type
_entity.pdbx_description
1 polymer ?
#
loop_
_entity_poly.entity_id
_entity_poly.type
_entity_poly.pdbx_seq_one_letter_code
_entity_poly.pdbx_strand_id
1 'polypeptide(L)'
;MPIPGKARMRREEMLVQLRELFLGEGFSSFGIGDLAERLRCSRTTLYAVAPSKEQIVVAAVRSFFKNTAERIEARVAASDDPARRLVIYLEAVASELQPASARFFADVADFGPANDVYQENTRYAARRVQALVTEGVRAGALRPVHASFVGAVAAEIMGAIQRGTIQSSTGLDAAEAYRQLADLVMTGLTDPKERTTT
;
A
#
# COMPACT_ATOMS: atom_id res chain seq x y z
N MET A 1 11.21 30.40 -19.80
CA MET A 1 10.96 28.94 -19.71
C MET A 1 11.38 28.45 -18.32
N PRO A 2 10.55 27.72 -17.57
CA PRO A 2 10.98 27.14 -16.30
C PRO A 2 12.07 26.10 -16.54
N ILE A 3 13.10 26.11 -15.70
CA ILE A 3 14.16 25.10 -15.71
C ILE A 3 13.50 23.72 -15.49
N PRO A 4 13.73 22.69 -16.34
CA PRO A 4 13.03 21.40 -16.25
C PRO A 4 13.03 20.76 -14.86
N GLY A 5 14.11 20.94 -14.08
CA GLY A 5 14.20 20.47 -12.69
C GLY A 5 13.24 21.14 -11.72
N LYS A 6 12.99 22.44 -11.88
CA LYS A 6 12.10 23.23 -10.98
C LYS A 6 10.62 22.90 -11.20
N ALA A 7 10.22 22.61 -12.44
CA ALA A 7 8.85 22.16 -12.76
C ALA A 7 8.59 20.75 -12.22
N ARG A 8 9.57 19.84 -12.34
CA ARG A 8 9.50 18.49 -11.78
C ARG A 8 9.41 18.53 -10.25
N MET A 9 10.23 19.32 -9.58
CA MET A 9 10.20 19.48 -8.12
C MET A 9 8.84 19.96 -7.62
N ARG A 10 8.27 21.00 -8.26
CA ARG A 10 6.92 21.49 -7.91
C ARG A 10 5.82 20.46 -8.12
N ARG A 11 5.93 19.62 -9.15
CA ARG A 11 4.98 18.53 -9.40
C ARG A 11 5.05 17.47 -8.31
N GLU A 12 6.25 17.09 -7.87
CA GLU A 12 6.44 16.11 -6.78
C GLU A 12 5.94 16.66 -5.44
N GLU A 13 6.22 17.93 -5.13
CA GLU A 13 5.69 18.62 -3.94
C GLU A 13 4.15 18.62 -3.94
N MET A 14 3.52 18.91 -5.07
CA MET A 14 2.07 18.88 -5.20
C MET A 14 1.51 17.46 -5.04
N LEU A 15 2.19 16.44 -5.58
CA LEU A 15 1.79 15.04 -5.37
C LEU A 15 1.89 14.62 -3.91
N VAL A 16 2.87 15.12 -3.14
CA VAL A 16 2.95 14.88 -1.68
C VAL A 16 1.70 15.44 -0.99
N GLN A 17 1.36 16.71 -1.24
CA GLN A 17 0.20 17.35 -0.61
C GLN A 17 -1.14 16.68 -1.00
N LEU A 18 -1.29 16.32 -2.28
CA LEU A 18 -2.48 15.60 -2.76
C LEU A 18 -2.62 14.23 -2.09
N ARG A 19 -1.51 13.50 -1.92
CA ARG A 19 -1.53 12.20 -1.22
C ARG A 19 -1.98 12.35 0.23
N GLU A 20 -1.37 13.27 0.97
CA GLU A 20 -1.71 13.51 2.38
C GLU A 20 -3.19 13.86 2.54
N LEU A 21 -3.71 14.76 1.69
CA LEU A 21 -5.12 15.13 1.69
C LEU A 21 -6.02 13.93 1.37
N PHE A 22 -5.72 13.19 0.32
CA PHE A 22 -6.56 12.08 -0.14
C PHE A 22 -6.52 10.91 0.83
N LEU A 23 -5.38 10.60 1.42
CA LEU A 23 -5.27 9.54 2.43
C LEU A 23 -6.14 9.84 3.66
N GLY A 24 -6.16 11.08 4.11
CA GLY A 24 -6.94 11.48 5.29
C GLY A 24 -8.43 11.63 5.01
N GLU A 25 -8.80 12.29 3.91
CA GLU A 25 -10.16 12.77 3.67
C GLU A 25 -10.88 12.10 2.48
N GLY A 26 -10.21 11.21 1.75
CA GLY A 26 -10.68 10.71 0.46
C GLY A 26 -10.53 11.74 -0.65
N PHE A 27 -11.12 11.49 -1.82
CA PHE A 27 -10.99 12.38 -2.98
C PHE A 27 -12.27 12.60 -3.77
N SER A 28 -13.30 11.81 -3.58
CA SER A 28 -14.53 11.85 -4.38
C SER A 28 -15.29 13.16 -4.18
N SER A 29 -15.31 13.68 -2.95
CA SER A 29 -16.04 14.89 -2.57
C SER A 29 -15.43 16.20 -3.07
N PHE A 30 -14.16 16.21 -3.48
CA PHE A 30 -13.48 17.43 -3.91
C PHE A 30 -13.66 17.71 -5.40
N GLY A 31 -14.05 18.94 -5.76
CA GLY A 31 -13.87 19.50 -7.09
C GLY A 31 -12.45 20.11 -7.24
N ILE A 32 -12.09 20.52 -8.46
CA ILE A 32 -10.80 21.20 -8.71
C ILE A 32 -10.69 22.53 -7.93
N GLY A 33 -11.81 23.22 -7.75
CA GLY A 33 -11.86 24.46 -6.94
C GLY A 33 -11.52 24.18 -5.48
N ASP A 34 -12.15 23.15 -4.90
CA ASP A 34 -11.95 22.76 -3.51
C ASP A 34 -10.50 22.32 -3.26
N LEU A 35 -9.92 21.52 -4.20
CA LEU A 35 -8.51 21.14 -4.14
C LEU A 35 -7.57 22.35 -4.19
N ALA A 36 -7.83 23.31 -5.06
CA ALA A 36 -7.02 24.52 -5.18
C ALA A 36 -7.06 25.36 -3.89
N GLU A 37 -8.24 25.49 -3.27
CA GLU A 37 -8.42 26.19 -2.00
C GLU A 37 -7.72 25.47 -0.85
N ARG A 38 -7.99 24.16 -0.71
CA ARG A 38 -7.42 23.32 0.35
C ARG A 38 -5.88 23.30 0.33
N LEU A 39 -5.30 23.19 -0.86
CA LEU A 39 -3.85 23.12 -1.08
C LEU A 39 -3.21 24.50 -1.26
N ARG A 40 -4.00 25.58 -1.14
CA ARG A 40 -3.55 26.97 -1.29
C ARG A 40 -2.74 27.19 -2.57
N CYS A 41 -3.23 26.63 -3.67
CA CYS A 41 -2.58 26.73 -4.97
C CYS A 41 -3.56 27.17 -6.07
N SER A 42 -3.05 27.50 -7.26
CA SER A 42 -3.90 27.80 -8.41
C SER A 42 -4.40 26.52 -9.09
N ARG A 43 -5.54 26.58 -9.78
CA ARG A 43 -6.02 25.49 -10.64
C ARG A 43 -4.98 25.12 -11.70
N THR A 44 -4.24 26.10 -12.22
CA THR A 44 -3.13 25.87 -13.17
C THR A 44 -2.03 25.00 -12.54
N THR A 45 -1.74 25.16 -11.25
CA THR A 45 -0.76 24.35 -10.52
C THR A 45 -1.23 22.91 -10.42
N LEU A 46 -2.52 22.67 -10.17
CA LEU A 46 -3.10 21.33 -10.16
C LEU A 46 -3.06 20.68 -11.54
N TYR A 47 -3.42 21.43 -12.59
CA TYR A 47 -3.36 20.94 -13.96
C TYR A 47 -1.92 20.71 -14.49
N ALA A 48 -0.90 21.22 -13.81
CA ALA A 48 0.49 20.86 -14.09
C ALA A 48 0.85 19.45 -13.58
N VAL A 49 0.06 18.87 -12.67
CA VAL A 49 0.20 17.47 -12.25
C VAL A 49 -0.36 16.53 -13.32
N ALA A 50 -1.59 16.80 -13.79
CA ALA A 50 -2.27 16.04 -14.85
C ALA A 50 -3.44 16.89 -15.41
N PRO A 51 -3.89 16.64 -16.67
CA PRO A 51 -4.82 17.50 -17.41
C PRO A 51 -6.28 17.43 -16.94
N SER A 52 -6.65 16.48 -16.08
CA SER A 52 -8.02 16.40 -15.51
C SER A 52 -8.00 16.02 -14.03
N LYS A 53 -9.11 16.24 -13.32
CA LYS A 53 -9.27 15.82 -11.92
C LYS A 53 -9.04 14.32 -11.77
N GLU A 54 -9.64 13.53 -12.62
CA GLU A 54 -9.53 12.07 -12.62
C GLU A 54 -8.07 11.63 -12.75
N GLN A 55 -7.34 12.26 -13.67
CA GLN A 55 -5.92 11.96 -13.88
C GLN A 55 -5.04 12.46 -12.73
N ILE A 56 -5.41 13.57 -12.06
CA ILE A 56 -4.74 14.03 -10.84
C ILE A 56 -4.93 13.01 -9.72
N VAL A 57 -6.15 12.49 -9.53
CA VAL A 57 -6.43 11.42 -8.55
C VAL A 57 -5.58 10.19 -8.84
N VAL A 58 -5.61 9.70 -10.08
CA VAL A 58 -4.81 8.52 -10.49
C VAL A 58 -3.32 8.75 -10.26
N ALA A 59 -2.80 9.95 -10.58
CA ALA A 59 -1.40 10.28 -10.36
C ALA A 59 -1.03 10.29 -8.87
N ALA A 60 -1.90 10.82 -8.01
CA ALA A 60 -1.69 10.84 -6.57
C ALA A 60 -1.74 9.42 -5.96
N VAL A 61 -2.74 8.60 -6.33
CA VAL A 61 -2.88 7.21 -5.89
C VAL A 61 -1.70 6.36 -6.35
N ARG A 62 -1.29 6.49 -7.61
CA ARG A 62 -0.10 5.79 -8.14
C ARG A 62 1.18 6.22 -7.44
N SER A 63 1.35 7.52 -7.18
CA SER A 63 2.48 8.05 -6.42
C SER A 63 2.51 7.51 -5.00
N PHE A 64 1.36 7.36 -4.34
CA PHE A 64 1.25 6.76 -3.02
C PHE A 64 1.79 5.32 -3.03
N PHE A 65 1.23 4.44 -3.84
CA PHE A 65 1.64 3.03 -3.86
C PHE A 65 3.08 2.83 -4.31
N LYS A 66 3.56 3.62 -5.28
CA LYS A 66 4.97 3.58 -5.70
C LYS A 66 5.92 3.89 -4.55
N ASN A 67 5.70 5.03 -3.86
CA ASN A 67 6.58 5.45 -2.77
C ASN A 67 6.49 4.51 -1.56
N THR A 68 5.30 3.99 -1.28
CA THR A 68 5.08 2.96 -0.26
C THR A 68 5.87 1.69 -0.58
N ALA A 69 5.80 1.18 -1.81
CA ALA A 69 6.57 0.01 -2.23
C ALA A 69 8.09 0.25 -2.12
N GLU A 70 8.59 1.41 -2.53
CA GLU A 70 10.01 1.77 -2.41
C GLU A 70 10.48 1.79 -0.95
N ARG A 71 9.69 2.35 -0.02
CA ARG A 71 10.02 2.35 1.42
C ARG A 71 9.98 0.96 2.04
N ILE A 72 8.98 0.15 1.68
CA ILE A 72 8.88 -1.25 2.12
C ILE A 72 10.10 -2.04 1.67
N GLU A 73 10.46 -1.98 0.38
CA GLU A 73 11.62 -2.71 -0.15
C GLU A 73 12.94 -2.26 0.48
N ALA A 74 13.11 -0.97 0.76
CA ALA A 74 14.28 -0.47 1.48
C ALA A 74 14.39 -1.08 2.89
N ARG A 75 13.26 -1.23 3.61
CA ARG A 75 13.23 -1.89 4.94
C ARG A 75 13.56 -3.38 4.83
N VAL A 76 13.00 -4.07 3.85
CA VAL A 76 13.26 -5.51 3.61
C VAL A 76 14.72 -5.75 3.25
N ALA A 77 15.31 -4.89 2.40
CA ALA A 77 16.71 -5.00 1.98
C ALA A 77 17.72 -4.78 3.12
N ALA A 78 17.30 -4.16 4.23
CA ALA A 78 18.15 -3.94 5.40
C ALA A 78 18.35 -5.19 6.27
N SER A 79 17.66 -6.31 5.97
CA SER A 79 17.80 -7.58 6.71
C SER A 79 18.39 -8.67 5.81
N ASP A 80 19.35 -9.44 6.34
CA ASP A 80 19.94 -10.62 5.67
C ASP A 80 19.20 -11.92 6.04
N ASP A 81 18.35 -11.92 7.07
CA ASP A 81 17.58 -13.07 7.51
C ASP A 81 16.31 -13.25 6.65
N PRO A 82 16.18 -14.37 5.90
CA PRO A 82 15.04 -14.61 5.01
C PRO A 82 13.69 -14.67 5.73
N ALA A 83 13.61 -15.24 6.94
CA ALA A 83 12.35 -15.28 7.72
C ALA A 83 11.99 -13.86 8.18
N ARG A 84 12.96 -13.11 8.67
CA ARG A 84 12.77 -11.73 9.13
C ARG A 84 12.37 -10.78 7.99
N ARG A 85 12.84 -11.00 6.77
CA ARG A 85 12.42 -10.22 5.58
C ARG A 85 10.91 -10.29 5.36
N LEU A 86 10.31 -11.48 5.51
CA LEU A 86 8.85 -11.63 5.37
C LEU A 86 8.09 -10.87 6.46
N VAL A 87 8.55 -10.97 7.73
CA VAL A 87 7.99 -10.20 8.85
C VAL A 87 8.04 -8.70 8.55
N ILE A 88 9.25 -8.20 8.24
CA ILE A 88 9.46 -6.77 7.92
C ILE A 88 8.55 -6.31 6.79
N TYR A 89 8.38 -7.13 5.73
CA TYR A 89 7.52 -6.80 4.62
C TYR A 89 6.07 -6.61 5.07
N LEU A 90 5.50 -7.58 5.79
CA LEU A 90 4.11 -7.56 6.22
C LEU A 90 3.84 -6.44 7.22
N GLU A 91 4.73 -6.23 8.20
CA GLU A 91 4.65 -5.11 9.15
C GLU A 91 4.78 -3.75 8.47
N ALA A 92 5.67 -3.66 7.47
CA ALA A 92 5.85 -2.44 6.69
C ALA A 92 4.60 -2.11 5.88
N VAL A 93 3.95 -3.11 5.25
CA VAL A 93 2.67 -2.91 4.55
C VAL A 93 1.62 -2.34 5.50
N ALA A 94 1.45 -2.94 6.70
CA ALA A 94 0.52 -2.45 7.71
C ALA A 94 0.81 -1.00 8.12
N SER A 95 2.08 -0.69 8.42
CA SER A 95 2.53 0.64 8.81
C SER A 95 2.32 1.70 7.72
N GLU A 96 2.63 1.36 6.47
CA GLU A 96 2.53 2.28 5.32
C GLU A 96 1.07 2.58 4.92
N LEU A 97 0.15 1.67 5.21
CA LEU A 97 -1.27 1.84 4.94
C LEU A 97 -2.04 2.48 6.11
N GLN A 98 -1.44 2.55 7.29
CA GLN A 98 -2.06 3.14 8.49
C GLN A 98 -2.58 4.58 8.29
N PRO A 99 -1.94 5.48 7.51
CA PRO A 99 -2.48 6.81 7.28
C PRO A 99 -3.73 6.86 6.39
N ALA A 100 -4.05 5.75 5.69
CA ALA A 100 -5.16 5.70 4.75
C ALA A 100 -6.49 5.49 5.48
N SER A 101 -7.38 6.48 5.38
CA SER A 101 -8.71 6.43 5.99
C SER A 101 -9.63 5.42 5.29
N ALA A 102 -10.67 4.97 5.98
CA ALA A 102 -11.74 4.17 5.38
C ALA A 102 -12.37 4.88 4.17
N ARG A 103 -12.47 6.21 4.21
CA ARG A 103 -12.99 7.03 3.11
C ARG A 103 -12.10 6.93 1.88
N PHE A 104 -10.79 7.00 2.04
CA PHE A 104 -9.85 6.82 0.92
C PHE A 104 -10.04 5.47 0.23
N PHE A 105 -10.14 4.39 1.00
CA PHE A 105 -10.34 3.05 0.44
C PHE A 105 -11.70 2.91 -0.26
N ALA A 106 -12.77 3.49 0.30
CA ALA A 106 -14.07 3.52 -0.36
C ALA A 106 -14.01 4.27 -1.70
N ASP A 107 -13.41 5.45 -1.72
CA ASP A 107 -13.25 6.25 -2.94
C ASP A 107 -12.39 5.52 -3.99
N VAL A 108 -11.33 4.80 -3.57
CA VAL A 108 -10.52 3.96 -4.48
C VAL A 108 -11.35 2.81 -5.04
N ALA A 109 -12.19 2.15 -4.25
CA ALA A 109 -13.04 1.06 -4.70
C ALA A 109 -14.09 1.52 -5.72
N ASP A 110 -14.66 2.71 -5.50
CA ASP A 110 -15.75 3.27 -6.32
C ASP A 110 -15.25 3.94 -7.60
N PHE A 111 -13.97 4.32 -7.68
CA PHE A 111 -13.38 4.97 -8.84
C PHE A 111 -12.48 4.02 -9.63
N GLY A 112 -13.01 3.43 -10.72
CA GLY A 112 -12.35 2.41 -11.53
C GLY A 112 -10.87 2.66 -11.83
N PRO A 113 -10.45 3.83 -12.36
CA PRO A 113 -9.04 4.09 -12.64
C PRO A 113 -8.12 4.08 -11.41
N ALA A 114 -8.60 4.45 -10.22
CA ALA A 114 -7.83 4.34 -8.98
C ALA A 114 -7.83 2.89 -8.47
N ASN A 115 -8.96 2.19 -8.62
CA ASN A 115 -9.07 0.78 -8.30
C ASN A 115 -8.10 -0.08 -9.14
N ASP A 116 -7.94 0.21 -10.43
CA ASP A 116 -6.98 -0.49 -11.29
C ASP A 116 -5.54 -0.36 -10.75
N VAL A 117 -5.15 0.84 -10.32
CA VAL A 117 -3.84 1.07 -9.68
C VAL A 117 -3.70 0.25 -8.39
N TYR A 118 -4.73 0.22 -7.56
CA TYR A 118 -4.75 -0.58 -6.34
C TYR A 118 -4.63 -2.08 -6.64
N GLN A 119 -5.40 -2.60 -7.60
CA GLN A 119 -5.35 -4.01 -7.99
C GLN A 119 -3.99 -4.41 -8.55
N GLU A 120 -3.35 -3.53 -9.33
CA GLU A 120 -1.98 -3.74 -9.80
C GLU A 120 -0.99 -3.84 -8.63
N ASN A 121 -1.10 -2.92 -7.66
CA ASN A 121 -0.28 -2.94 -6.45
C ASN A 121 -0.51 -4.21 -5.61
N THR A 122 -1.76 -4.64 -5.45
CA THR A 122 -2.10 -5.88 -4.71
C THR A 122 -1.49 -7.11 -5.39
N ARG A 123 -1.55 -7.19 -6.72
CA ARG A 123 -0.87 -8.27 -7.47
C ARG A 123 0.65 -8.24 -7.30
N TYR A 124 1.24 -7.05 -7.27
CA TYR A 124 2.67 -6.92 -6.97
C TYR A 124 2.99 -7.42 -5.55
N ALA A 125 2.23 -6.98 -4.55
CA ALA A 125 2.39 -7.40 -3.16
C ALA A 125 2.27 -8.93 -2.99
N ALA A 126 1.29 -9.55 -3.65
CA ALA A 126 1.11 -11.00 -3.63
C ALA A 126 2.33 -11.75 -4.19
N ARG A 127 2.86 -11.31 -5.34
CA ARG A 127 4.09 -11.88 -5.92
C ARG A 127 5.30 -11.69 -5.00
N ARG A 128 5.37 -10.56 -4.31
CA ARG A 128 6.47 -10.28 -3.38
C ARG A 128 6.41 -11.20 -2.15
N VAL A 129 5.23 -11.37 -1.55
CA VAL A 129 5.01 -12.36 -0.47
C VAL A 129 5.42 -13.76 -0.93
N GLN A 130 4.98 -14.19 -2.11
CA GLN A 130 5.36 -15.49 -2.67
C GLN A 130 6.88 -15.63 -2.81
N ALA A 131 7.59 -14.60 -3.30
CA ALA A 131 9.03 -14.62 -3.45
C ALA A 131 9.75 -14.73 -2.10
N LEU A 132 9.33 -13.94 -1.11
CA LEU A 132 9.90 -13.99 0.25
C LEU A 132 9.66 -15.33 0.94
N VAL A 133 8.47 -15.91 0.81
CA VAL A 133 8.18 -17.27 1.31
C VAL A 133 9.05 -18.30 0.62
N THR A 134 9.22 -18.22 -0.70
CA THR A 134 10.09 -19.14 -1.46
C THR A 134 11.54 -19.04 -1.00
N GLU A 135 12.03 -17.83 -0.78
CA GLU A 135 13.39 -17.55 -0.26
C GLU A 135 13.56 -18.15 1.14
N GLY A 136 12.61 -17.90 2.05
CA GLY A 136 12.63 -18.44 3.41
C GLY A 136 12.60 -19.97 3.48
N VAL A 137 11.77 -20.61 2.65
CA VAL A 137 11.70 -22.08 2.55
C VAL A 137 13.02 -22.66 2.02
N ARG A 138 13.59 -22.06 0.97
CA ARG A 138 14.90 -22.50 0.41
C ARG A 138 16.05 -22.38 1.40
N ALA A 139 16.01 -21.34 2.23
CA ALA A 139 17.01 -21.12 3.27
C ALA A 139 16.79 -22.00 4.52
N GLY A 140 15.69 -22.77 4.59
CA GLY A 140 15.33 -23.55 5.77
C GLY A 140 14.84 -22.70 6.96
N ALA A 141 14.59 -21.42 6.75
CA ALA A 141 14.12 -20.47 7.77
C ALA A 141 12.59 -20.50 7.94
N LEU A 142 11.87 -21.03 6.96
CA LEU A 142 10.42 -21.27 7.00
C LEU A 142 10.13 -22.74 6.69
N ARG A 143 9.06 -23.29 7.28
CA ARG A 143 8.63 -24.65 6.97
C ARG A 143 8.23 -24.80 5.50
N PRO A 144 8.32 -26.00 4.92
CA PRO A 144 7.87 -26.24 3.55
C PRO A 144 6.38 -25.94 3.39
N VAL A 145 6.06 -25.01 2.47
CA VAL A 145 4.69 -24.61 2.12
C VAL A 145 4.58 -24.31 0.63
N HIS A 146 3.37 -24.28 0.12
CA HIS A 146 3.10 -23.86 -1.25
C HIS A 146 3.11 -22.31 -1.33
N ALA A 147 4.26 -21.71 -1.67
CA ALA A 147 4.46 -20.27 -1.62
C ALA A 147 3.45 -19.46 -2.45
N SER A 148 3.04 -19.97 -3.64
CA SER A 148 2.03 -19.27 -4.46
C SER A 148 0.63 -19.33 -3.83
N PHE A 149 0.31 -20.37 -3.04
CA PHE A 149 -0.92 -20.41 -2.26
C PHE A 149 -0.91 -19.34 -1.18
N VAL A 150 0.20 -19.18 -0.44
CA VAL A 150 0.34 -18.12 0.57
C VAL A 150 0.18 -16.74 -0.05
N GLY A 151 0.82 -16.49 -1.20
CA GLY A 151 0.68 -15.23 -1.93
C GLY A 151 -0.76 -14.97 -2.39
N ALA A 152 -1.46 -15.98 -2.89
CA ALA A 152 -2.86 -15.87 -3.30
C ALA A 152 -3.80 -15.56 -2.12
N VAL A 153 -3.63 -16.27 -1.00
CA VAL A 153 -4.40 -16.00 0.24
C VAL A 153 -4.16 -14.57 0.74
N ALA A 154 -2.90 -14.12 0.76
CA ALA A 154 -2.58 -12.75 1.13
C ALA A 154 -3.31 -11.73 0.22
N ALA A 155 -3.30 -11.93 -1.10
CA ALA A 155 -3.98 -11.05 -2.05
C ALA A 155 -5.50 -11.00 -1.81
N GLU A 156 -6.16 -12.13 -1.57
CA GLU A 156 -7.60 -12.19 -1.29
C GLU A 156 -7.97 -11.43 -0.01
N ILE A 157 -7.19 -11.64 1.06
CA ILE A 157 -7.42 -10.93 2.33
C ILE A 157 -7.16 -9.43 2.17
N MET A 158 -6.09 -9.03 1.48
CA MET A 158 -5.80 -7.62 1.18
C MET A 158 -6.95 -6.97 0.40
N GLY A 159 -7.51 -7.67 -0.59
CA GLY A 159 -8.69 -7.23 -1.31
C GLY A 159 -9.95 -7.11 -0.41
N ALA A 160 -10.15 -8.04 0.50
CA ALA A 160 -11.25 -8.01 1.46
C ALA A 160 -11.12 -6.84 2.47
N ILE A 161 -9.89 -6.53 2.91
CA ILE A 161 -9.60 -5.36 3.76
C ILE A 161 -9.99 -4.07 3.02
N GLN A 162 -9.55 -3.92 1.77
CA GLN A 162 -9.87 -2.76 0.94
C GLN A 162 -11.37 -2.55 0.75
N ARG A 163 -12.10 -3.61 0.43
CA ARG A 163 -13.57 -3.53 0.25
C ARG A 163 -14.34 -3.30 1.55
N GLY A 164 -13.66 -3.18 2.69
CA GLY A 164 -14.28 -3.03 4.01
C GLY A 164 -14.98 -4.30 4.51
N THR A 165 -14.86 -5.43 3.82
CA THR A 165 -15.51 -6.70 4.20
C THR A 165 -14.97 -7.21 5.54
N ILE A 166 -13.66 -7.11 5.77
CA ILE A 166 -13.04 -7.49 7.05
C ILE A 166 -13.53 -6.56 8.16
N GLN A 167 -13.54 -5.24 7.92
CA GLN A 167 -14.03 -4.27 8.91
C GLN A 167 -15.49 -4.53 9.28
N SER A 168 -16.35 -4.79 8.29
CA SER A 168 -17.78 -5.04 8.52
C SER A 168 -18.03 -6.31 9.35
N SER A 169 -17.18 -7.34 9.21
CA SER A 169 -17.34 -8.63 9.89
C SER A 169 -16.63 -8.70 11.24
N THR A 170 -15.57 -7.93 11.45
CA THR A 170 -14.69 -8.05 12.62
C THR A 170 -14.59 -6.78 13.46
N GLY A 171 -14.95 -5.62 12.91
CA GLY A 171 -14.75 -4.30 13.53
C GLY A 171 -13.31 -3.78 13.44
N LEU A 172 -12.35 -4.56 12.91
CA LEU A 172 -10.95 -4.15 12.78
C LEU A 172 -10.82 -3.09 11.69
N ASP A 173 -10.03 -2.04 11.95
CA ASP A 173 -9.61 -1.13 10.90
C ASP A 173 -8.61 -1.79 9.93
N ALA A 174 -8.32 -1.13 8.81
CA ALA A 174 -7.45 -1.69 7.79
C ALA A 174 -6.05 -2.00 8.33
N ALA A 175 -5.45 -1.09 9.12
CA ALA A 175 -4.10 -1.26 9.66
C ALA A 175 -4.04 -2.45 10.64
N GLU A 176 -5.04 -2.58 11.51
CA GLU A 176 -5.13 -3.73 12.42
C GLU A 176 -5.34 -5.04 11.66
N ALA A 177 -6.22 -5.05 10.64
CA ALA A 177 -6.43 -6.22 9.80
C ALA A 177 -5.14 -6.67 9.08
N TYR A 178 -4.32 -5.74 8.59
CA TYR A 178 -3.00 -6.07 8.03
C TYR A 178 -2.03 -6.64 9.07
N ARG A 179 -2.05 -6.11 10.32
CA ARG A 179 -1.23 -6.67 11.41
C ARG A 179 -1.65 -8.11 11.75
N GLN A 180 -2.96 -8.36 11.84
CA GLN A 180 -3.51 -9.71 12.08
C GLN A 180 -3.16 -10.68 10.95
N LEU A 181 -3.20 -10.23 9.69
CA LEU A 181 -2.75 -11.03 8.56
C LEU A 181 -1.26 -11.38 8.67
N ALA A 182 -0.42 -10.42 9.03
CA ALA A 182 1.01 -10.63 9.20
C ALA A 182 1.29 -11.68 10.29
N ASP A 183 0.65 -11.55 11.45
CA ASP A 183 0.78 -12.49 12.56
C ASP A 183 0.31 -13.90 12.19
N LEU A 184 -0.85 -14.03 11.55
CA LEU A 184 -1.39 -15.30 11.08
C LEU A 184 -0.45 -15.99 10.08
N VAL A 185 0.06 -15.25 9.09
CA VAL A 185 0.97 -15.78 8.08
C VAL A 185 2.27 -16.24 8.74
N MET A 186 2.86 -15.41 9.61
CA MET A 186 4.12 -15.77 10.29
C MET A 186 3.95 -16.96 11.23
N THR A 187 2.89 -16.97 12.04
CA THR A 187 2.59 -18.09 12.92
C THR A 187 2.38 -19.39 12.14
N GLY A 188 1.75 -19.31 10.97
CA GLY A 188 1.54 -20.47 10.10
C GLY A 188 2.79 -20.95 9.35
N LEU A 189 3.82 -20.11 9.21
CA LEU A 189 5.03 -20.43 8.43
C LEU A 189 6.25 -20.81 9.29
N THR A 190 6.25 -20.49 10.59
CA THR A 190 7.31 -20.93 11.51
C THR A 190 7.12 -22.36 11.97
N ASP A 191 8.22 -23.10 12.19
CA ASP A 191 8.15 -24.49 12.66
C ASP A 191 7.68 -24.50 14.13
N PRO A 192 6.70 -25.35 14.49
CA PRO A 192 6.24 -25.50 15.89
C PRO A 192 7.34 -25.86 16.89
N LYS A 193 8.44 -26.45 16.43
CA LYS A 193 9.56 -26.86 17.29
C LYS A 193 10.41 -25.70 17.79
N GLU A 194 10.41 -24.56 17.12
CA GLU A 194 11.17 -23.38 17.58
C GLU A 194 10.46 -22.54 18.64
N ARG A 195 9.15 -22.77 18.86
CA ARG A 195 8.35 -22.06 19.88
C ARG A 195 8.57 -22.52 21.32
N THR A 196 9.33 -23.57 21.56
CA THR A 196 9.48 -24.19 22.87
C THR A 196 10.81 -23.82 23.56
N THR A 197 11.61 -22.91 22.98
CA THR A 197 12.91 -22.53 23.51
C THR A 197 12.96 -21.04 23.90
N THR A 198 12.03 -20.60 24.77
CA THR A 198 12.17 -19.31 25.47
C THR A 198 11.71 -19.47 26.91
#